data_4d86347cd6a37644dc503f5ed6d5b5f0
#
_entry.id   4d86347cd6a37644dc503f5ed6d5b5f0
#
_cell.length_a   1.000
_cell.length_b   1.000
_cell.length_c   1.000
_cell.angle_alpha   90.00
_cell.angle_beta   90.00
_cell.angle_gamma   90.00
#
_symmetry.space_group_name_H-M   'P 1'
#
loop_
_entity.id
_entity.type
_entity.pdbx_description
1 polymer ?
#
loop_
_entity_poly.entity_id
_entity_poly.type
_entity_poly.pdbx_seq_one_letter_code
_entity_poly.pdbx_strand_id
1 'polypeptide(L)'
;MNHSDGEPSLESLIERSSELKRALVDFACSPRFERRLTAFMLAAAGSEEELDEGDAIGIIDRFALQHRLSNGKTVLGQFLANRPDLSAVDRDMLRGWHDPVEGFFEIRSKDRAGIVLLNLLDDLEYRTYSNMGPNALRRLPKGGFLYARLVPIAPVPGAWLVSGTMSAFPKSGTARVAQAALQLATTRPELVFRNPEKIEQGWKQMRQDRAAFIEFFGGDELTLSPAEAEERLHAYYRHRQQAALAAHPERRRPRHIPYVDVPAGEFPADLADADTIGIIYDEIDGLNYYNDYGMLRELFADPALAADKRYSDVLRGTSERRPSARCRSAAWSSPIPRQLTRCSARCCASPASPGPSTVRHCCDVGRPGTTNTSRAPASR
;
A
#
# COMPACT_ATOMS: atom_id res chain seq x y z
N MET A 1 38.37 -34.36 18.15
CA MET A 1 38.38 -33.09 17.40
C MET A 1 37.01 -32.47 17.54
N ASN A 2 36.84 -31.59 18.53
CA ASN A 2 35.60 -30.84 18.74
C ASN A 2 35.58 -29.66 17.76
N HIS A 3 34.81 -29.78 16.68
CA HIS A 3 34.37 -28.62 15.95
C HIS A 3 33.25 -27.98 16.80
N SER A 4 33.62 -27.01 17.62
CA SER A 4 32.66 -26.01 18.08
C SER A 4 32.27 -25.22 16.84
N ASP A 5 31.14 -25.56 16.23
CA ASP A 5 30.47 -24.72 15.25
C ASP A 5 30.04 -23.42 15.98
N GLY A 6 30.99 -22.48 16.08
CA GLY A 6 30.70 -21.15 16.58
C GLY A 6 29.68 -20.49 15.66
N GLU A 7 28.67 -19.84 16.24
CA GLU A 7 27.73 -19.03 15.45
C GLU A 7 28.51 -18.12 14.51
N PRO A 8 28.08 -18.03 13.22
CA PRO A 8 28.80 -17.20 12.25
C PRO A 8 28.82 -15.74 12.69
N SER A 9 29.98 -15.10 12.58
CA SER A 9 30.10 -13.68 12.90
C SER A 9 29.26 -12.82 11.95
N LEU A 10 28.81 -11.64 12.45
CA LEU A 10 28.07 -10.70 11.61
C LEU A 10 28.82 -10.34 10.32
N GLU A 11 30.14 -10.20 10.40
CA GLU A 11 31.01 -9.87 9.28
C GLU A 11 30.97 -11.00 8.22
N SER A 12 31.13 -12.26 8.65
CA SER A 12 31.04 -13.42 7.75
C SER A 12 29.64 -13.55 7.11
N LEU A 13 28.57 -13.20 7.85
CA LEU A 13 27.22 -13.20 7.31
C LEU A 13 27.01 -12.09 6.25
N ILE A 14 27.59 -10.90 6.45
CA ILE A 14 27.56 -9.81 5.47
C ILE A 14 28.28 -10.24 4.18
N GLU A 15 29.48 -10.83 4.29
CA GLU A 15 30.22 -11.36 3.14
C GLU A 15 29.41 -12.44 2.42
N ARG A 16 28.88 -13.41 3.19
CA ARG A 16 28.06 -14.48 2.61
C ARG A 16 26.79 -13.96 1.93
N SER A 17 26.16 -12.93 2.49
CA SER A 17 24.99 -12.28 1.88
C SER A 17 25.30 -11.69 0.50
N SER A 18 26.52 -11.17 0.28
CA SER A 18 26.96 -10.64 -1.01
C SER A 18 27.04 -11.72 -2.07
N GLU A 19 27.56 -12.91 -1.71
CA GLU A 19 27.63 -14.06 -2.60
C GLU A 19 26.23 -14.58 -2.96
N LEU A 20 25.38 -14.74 -1.95
CA LEU A 20 23.99 -15.18 -2.14
C LEU A 20 23.21 -14.19 -3.00
N LYS A 21 23.44 -12.89 -2.80
CA LYS A 21 22.80 -11.84 -3.59
C LYS A 21 23.21 -11.88 -5.04
N ARG A 22 24.50 -12.02 -5.31
CA ARG A 22 25.01 -12.17 -6.68
C ARG A 22 24.40 -13.40 -7.35
N ALA A 23 24.40 -14.55 -6.68
CA ALA A 23 23.82 -15.78 -7.22
C ALA A 23 22.31 -15.65 -7.49
N LEU A 24 21.58 -14.94 -6.64
CA LEU A 24 20.15 -14.66 -6.84
C LEU A 24 19.90 -13.72 -8.03
N VAL A 25 20.71 -12.67 -8.19
CA VAL A 25 20.63 -11.75 -9.34
C VAL A 25 20.95 -12.48 -10.64
N ASP A 26 22.02 -13.29 -10.68
CA ASP A 26 22.37 -14.11 -11.84
C ASP A 26 21.23 -15.06 -12.22
N PHE A 27 20.58 -15.66 -11.22
CA PHE A 27 19.40 -16.50 -11.44
C PHE A 27 18.22 -15.72 -11.99
N ALA A 28 17.94 -14.52 -11.45
CA ALA A 28 16.87 -13.64 -11.90
C ALA A 28 17.09 -13.11 -13.33
N CYS A 29 18.33 -12.88 -13.72
CA CYS A 29 18.73 -12.42 -15.06
C CYS A 29 18.92 -13.58 -16.06
N SER A 30 18.70 -14.82 -15.65
CA SER A 30 18.85 -15.99 -16.55
C SER A 30 17.81 -15.98 -17.68
N PRO A 31 18.07 -16.65 -18.82
CA PRO A 31 17.15 -16.72 -19.98
C PRO A 31 15.75 -17.19 -19.60
N ARG A 32 15.62 -17.95 -18.51
CA ARG A 32 14.33 -18.41 -17.96
C ARG A 32 13.38 -17.27 -17.61
N PHE A 33 13.89 -16.13 -17.16
CA PHE A 33 13.11 -14.98 -16.70
C PHE A 33 13.19 -13.78 -17.64
N GLU A 34 13.98 -13.81 -18.68
CA GLU A 34 14.28 -12.69 -19.58
C GLU A 34 13.03 -11.91 -20.00
N ARG A 35 12.05 -12.58 -20.59
CA ARG A 35 10.80 -11.93 -21.04
C ARG A 35 10.03 -11.26 -19.91
N ARG A 36 10.03 -11.88 -18.73
CA ARG A 36 9.30 -11.34 -17.56
C ARG A 36 10.04 -10.18 -16.93
N LEU A 37 11.36 -10.29 -16.84
CA LEU A 37 12.20 -9.20 -16.34
C LEU A 37 12.09 -7.99 -17.27
N THR A 38 12.19 -8.19 -18.60
CA THR A 38 12.02 -7.11 -19.58
C THR A 38 10.64 -6.43 -19.44
N ALA A 39 9.56 -7.21 -19.36
CA ALA A 39 8.24 -6.66 -19.16
C ALA A 39 8.10 -5.90 -17.82
N PHE A 40 8.75 -6.40 -16.76
CA PHE A 40 8.76 -5.75 -15.46
C PHE A 40 9.56 -4.45 -15.47
N MET A 41 10.70 -4.41 -16.16
CA MET A 41 11.52 -3.21 -16.36
C MET A 41 10.76 -2.15 -17.17
N LEU A 42 10.12 -2.53 -18.27
CA LEU A 42 9.31 -1.61 -19.09
C LEU A 42 8.13 -1.02 -18.30
N ALA A 43 7.47 -1.85 -17.49
CA ALA A 43 6.36 -1.38 -16.64
C ALA A 43 6.84 -0.43 -15.53
N ALA A 44 8.08 -0.59 -15.05
CA ALA A 44 8.66 0.26 -14.01
C ALA A 44 9.25 1.57 -14.58
N ALA A 45 9.75 1.55 -15.82
CA ALA A 45 10.32 2.72 -16.48
C ALA A 45 9.28 3.80 -16.83
N GLY A 46 7.99 3.44 -16.95
CA GLY A 46 6.99 4.38 -17.49
C GLY A 46 7.19 4.65 -18.98
N SER A 47 6.52 5.68 -19.51
CA SER A 47 6.49 5.93 -20.96
C SER A 47 7.60 6.83 -21.51
N GLU A 48 8.44 7.47 -20.70
CA GLU A 48 9.26 8.60 -21.17
C GLU A 48 10.71 8.70 -20.62
N GLU A 49 11.16 7.82 -19.73
CA GLU A 49 12.51 7.97 -19.15
C GLU A 49 13.44 6.80 -19.50
N GLU A 50 14.65 7.11 -19.97
CA GLU A 50 15.75 6.17 -19.99
C GLU A 50 16.10 5.80 -18.55
N LEU A 51 16.05 4.50 -18.23
CA LEU A 51 16.48 3.99 -16.94
C LEU A 51 17.98 4.21 -16.79
N ASP A 52 18.39 4.89 -15.73
CA ASP A 52 19.80 4.91 -15.36
C ASP A 52 20.24 3.54 -14.79
N GLU A 53 21.56 3.35 -14.64
CA GLU A 53 22.11 2.09 -14.12
C GLU A 53 21.61 1.80 -12.70
N GLY A 54 21.44 2.81 -11.87
CA GLY A 54 20.95 2.68 -10.50
C GLY A 54 19.49 2.22 -10.46
N ASP A 55 18.65 2.79 -11.30
CA ASP A 55 17.25 2.41 -11.43
C ASP A 55 17.13 0.96 -11.92
N ALA A 56 17.91 0.58 -12.93
CA ALA A 56 17.93 -0.80 -13.43
C ALA A 56 18.31 -1.80 -12.33
N ILE A 57 19.35 -1.53 -11.52
CA ILE A 57 19.74 -2.36 -10.38
C ILE A 57 18.60 -2.45 -9.37
N GLY A 58 17.93 -1.35 -9.03
CA GLY A 58 16.81 -1.30 -8.09
C GLY A 58 15.59 -2.11 -8.57
N ILE A 59 15.31 -2.07 -9.88
CA ILE A 59 14.22 -2.83 -10.52
C ILE A 59 14.54 -4.32 -10.53
N ILE A 60 15.76 -4.72 -10.92
CA ILE A 60 16.21 -6.12 -10.90
C ILE A 60 16.12 -6.66 -9.48
N ASP A 61 16.56 -5.90 -8.49
CA ASP A 61 16.48 -6.27 -7.08
C ASP A 61 15.04 -6.53 -6.63
N ARG A 62 14.11 -5.64 -6.98
CA ARG A 62 12.68 -5.80 -6.69
C ARG A 62 12.09 -7.03 -7.40
N PHE A 63 12.47 -7.25 -8.65
CA PHE A 63 12.05 -8.42 -9.40
C PHE A 63 12.54 -9.71 -8.74
N ALA A 64 13.81 -9.77 -8.37
CA ALA A 64 14.39 -10.96 -7.74
C ALA A 64 13.76 -11.30 -6.39
N LEU A 65 13.48 -10.29 -5.54
CA LEU A 65 12.99 -10.48 -4.19
C LEU A 65 11.47 -10.64 -4.11
N GLN A 66 10.70 -9.82 -4.83
CA GLN A 66 9.27 -9.60 -4.54
C GLN A 66 8.34 -9.94 -5.71
N HIS A 67 8.85 -9.98 -6.97
CA HIS A 67 7.97 -10.22 -8.10
C HIS A 67 7.35 -11.62 -8.04
N ARG A 68 5.99 -11.66 -8.06
CA ARG A 68 5.24 -12.91 -8.10
C ARG A 68 5.06 -13.39 -9.53
N LEU A 69 5.47 -14.60 -9.75
CA LEU A 69 5.30 -15.32 -11.02
C LEU A 69 3.86 -15.83 -11.16
N SER A 70 3.48 -16.27 -12.37
CA SER A 70 2.14 -16.80 -12.66
C SER A 70 1.73 -17.99 -11.80
N ASN A 71 2.70 -18.73 -11.26
CA ASN A 71 2.48 -19.87 -10.33
C ASN A 71 2.41 -19.43 -8.85
N GLY A 72 2.34 -18.12 -8.57
CA GLY A 72 2.26 -17.55 -7.23
C GLY A 72 3.58 -17.52 -6.44
N LYS A 73 4.65 -18.16 -6.93
CA LYS A 73 5.97 -18.15 -6.28
C LYS A 73 6.75 -16.91 -6.69
N THR A 74 7.64 -16.44 -5.81
CA THR A 74 8.62 -15.39 -6.16
C THR A 74 9.83 -16.00 -6.88
N VAL A 75 10.64 -15.16 -7.55
CA VAL A 75 11.92 -15.58 -8.14
C VAL A 75 12.84 -16.13 -7.05
N LEU A 76 12.93 -15.42 -5.90
CA LEU A 76 13.65 -15.89 -4.71
C LEU A 76 13.16 -17.27 -4.23
N GLY A 77 11.83 -17.48 -4.18
CA GLY A 77 11.25 -18.78 -3.79
C GLY A 77 11.61 -19.90 -4.76
N GLN A 78 11.73 -19.61 -6.06
CA GLN A 78 12.24 -20.57 -7.05
C GLN A 78 13.74 -20.81 -6.90
N PHE A 79 14.53 -19.77 -6.63
CA PHE A 79 15.95 -19.90 -6.36
C PHE A 79 16.21 -20.86 -5.20
N LEU A 80 15.53 -20.64 -4.06
CA LEU A 80 15.61 -21.52 -2.89
C LEU A 80 15.25 -22.99 -3.21
N ALA A 81 14.22 -23.20 -4.02
CA ALA A 81 13.78 -24.54 -4.38
C ALA A 81 14.77 -25.27 -5.30
N ASN A 82 15.56 -24.52 -6.10
CA ASN A 82 16.54 -25.06 -7.05
C ASN A 82 17.97 -25.19 -6.47
N ARG A 83 18.16 -24.87 -5.18
CA ARG A 83 19.48 -24.87 -4.52
C ARG A 83 19.47 -25.78 -3.29
N PRO A 84 19.53 -27.12 -3.49
CA PRO A 84 19.59 -28.08 -2.37
C PRO A 84 20.93 -28.02 -1.62
N ASP A 85 21.96 -27.45 -2.23
CA ASP A 85 23.33 -27.27 -1.74
C ASP A 85 23.48 -26.17 -0.67
N LEU A 86 22.49 -25.30 -0.50
CA LEU A 86 22.52 -24.21 0.49
C LEU A 86 22.54 -24.76 1.92
N SER A 87 23.39 -24.14 2.78
CA SER A 87 23.41 -24.40 4.22
C SER A 87 22.08 -23.98 4.88
N ALA A 88 21.85 -24.41 6.11
CA ALA A 88 20.68 -23.97 6.89
C ALA A 88 20.69 -22.44 7.11
N VAL A 89 21.86 -21.88 7.42
CA VAL A 89 22.06 -20.43 7.59
C VAL A 89 21.75 -19.65 6.31
N ASP A 90 22.24 -20.12 5.15
CA ASP A 90 21.95 -19.51 3.86
C ASP A 90 20.45 -19.50 3.56
N ARG A 91 19.77 -20.62 3.85
CA ARG A 91 18.32 -20.74 3.65
C ARG A 91 17.53 -19.79 4.53
N ASP A 92 17.93 -19.64 5.79
CA ASP A 92 17.26 -18.75 6.72
C ASP A 92 17.49 -17.29 6.33
N MET A 93 18.69 -16.92 5.90
CA MET A 93 18.98 -15.60 5.35
C MET A 93 18.11 -15.30 4.12
N LEU A 94 18.07 -16.19 3.15
CA LEU A 94 17.26 -16.02 1.93
C LEU A 94 15.75 -16.05 2.22
N ARG A 95 15.28 -16.81 3.19
CA ARG A 95 13.88 -16.76 3.63
C ARG A 95 13.53 -15.40 4.23
N GLY A 96 14.41 -14.82 5.02
CA GLY A 96 14.26 -13.47 5.54
C GLY A 96 14.12 -12.43 4.43
N TRP A 97 14.76 -12.62 3.29
CA TRP A 97 14.69 -11.68 2.14
C TRP A 97 13.33 -11.66 1.43
N HIS A 98 12.40 -12.54 1.77
CA HIS A 98 11.00 -12.43 1.32
C HIS A 98 10.27 -11.24 1.94
N ASP A 99 10.79 -10.68 3.03
CA ASP A 99 10.21 -9.56 3.76
C ASP A 99 11.15 -8.34 3.80
N PRO A 100 11.47 -7.74 2.64
CA PRO A 100 12.30 -6.55 2.60
C PRO A 100 11.54 -5.32 3.12
N VAL A 101 12.29 -4.38 3.68
CA VAL A 101 11.78 -3.05 4.07
C VAL A 101 12.22 -2.04 3.03
N GLU A 102 11.26 -1.38 2.40
CA GLU A 102 11.52 -0.31 1.43
C GLU A 102 10.93 1.00 1.97
N GLY A 103 11.67 2.10 1.86
CA GLY A 103 11.18 3.37 2.37
C GLY A 103 12.17 4.50 2.31
N PHE A 104 11.73 5.62 2.84
CA PHE A 104 12.57 6.78 3.14
C PHE A 104 13.02 6.73 4.59
N PHE A 105 14.32 6.82 4.81
CA PHE A 105 14.95 6.67 6.11
C PHE A 105 15.70 7.93 6.51
N GLU A 106 15.56 8.36 7.77
CA GLU A 106 16.45 9.35 8.37
C GLU A 106 17.66 8.66 9.01
N ILE A 107 18.86 9.20 8.80
CA ILE A 107 20.10 8.69 9.41
C ILE A 107 20.20 9.23 10.83
N ARG A 108 19.85 8.41 11.82
CA ARG A 108 19.83 8.77 13.26
C ARG A 108 21.23 8.77 13.88
N SER A 109 21.94 7.70 13.63
CA SER A 109 23.30 7.54 14.17
C SER A 109 24.14 6.67 13.26
N LYS A 110 25.45 6.70 13.46
CA LYS A 110 26.41 5.87 12.77
C LYS A 110 27.61 5.59 13.65
N ASP A 111 28.21 4.42 13.46
CA ASP A 111 29.45 4.01 14.08
C ASP A 111 30.43 3.40 13.04
N ARG A 112 31.42 2.66 13.55
CA ARG A 112 32.45 2.07 12.67
C ARG A 112 31.92 0.95 11.76
N ALA A 113 30.89 0.24 12.19
CA ALA A 113 30.38 -0.95 11.52
C ALA A 113 29.16 -0.66 10.61
N GLY A 114 28.29 0.29 11.01
CA GLY A 114 27.04 0.56 10.29
C GLY A 114 26.34 1.82 10.71
N ILE A 115 25.07 1.93 10.36
CA ILE A 115 24.21 3.09 10.65
C ILE A 115 22.88 2.65 11.24
N VAL A 116 22.23 3.53 12.00
CA VAL A 116 20.84 3.36 12.45
C VAL A 116 19.98 4.27 11.61
N LEU A 117 18.99 3.69 10.97
CA LEU A 117 18.03 4.33 10.08
C LEU A 117 16.65 4.32 10.73
N LEU A 118 15.99 5.48 10.81
CA LEU A 118 14.57 5.58 11.14
C LEU A 118 13.76 5.59 9.85
N ASN A 119 12.89 4.63 9.65
CA ASN A 119 11.99 4.60 8.50
C ASN A 119 10.84 5.60 8.72
N LEU A 120 10.64 6.52 7.80
CA LEU A 120 9.59 7.55 7.87
C LEU A 120 8.18 6.98 7.60
N LEU A 121 8.07 5.74 7.12
CA LEU A 121 6.80 5.10 6.82
C LEU A 121 6.23 4.34 8.03
N ASP A 122 7.06 3.53 8.66
CA ASP A 122 6.63 2.66 9.77
C ASP A 122 7.10 3.12 11.16
N ASP A 123 7.96 4.18 11.24
CA ASP A 123 8.54 4.75 12.45
C ASP A 123 9.41 3.76 13.25
N LEU A 124 9.96 2.72 12.59
CA LEU A 124 10.88 1.77 13.20
C LEU A 124 12.33 2.11 12.92
N GLU A 125 13.22 1.75 13.84
CA GLU A 125 14.67 1.88 13.66
C GLU A 125 15.26 0.58 13.13
N TYR A 126 16.18 0.73 12.14
CA TYR A 126 16.84 -0.36 11.45
C TYR A 126 18.35 -0.23 11.58
N ARG A 127 18.98 -1.16 12.29
CA ARG A 127 20.44 -1.24 12.34
C ARG A 127 20.96 -1.81 11.02
N THR A 128 21.59 -0.98 10.21
CA THR A 128 21.85 -1.26 8.80
C THR A 128 23.33 -1.30 8.48
N TYR A 129 23.71 -2.28 7.68
CA TYR A 129 25.04 -2.55 7.19
C TYR A 129 25.09 -2.50 5.65
N SER A 130 26.30 -2.51 5.09
CA SER A 130 26.50 -2.56 3.64
C SER A 130 27.45 -3.70 3.27
N ASN A 131 27.09 -4.43 2.25
CA ASN A 131 27.95 -5.46 1.64
C ASN A 131 29.12 -4.86 0.82
N MET A 132 29.08 -3.56 0.57
CA MET A 132 30.22 -2.81 -0.02
C MET A 132 31.23 -2.35 1.05
N GLY A 133 31.08 -2.84 2.27
CA GLY A 133 31.87 -2.46 3.43
C GLY A 133 31.37 -1.20 4.13
N PRO A 134 31.88 -0.93 5.34
CA PRO A 134 31.41 0.15 6.21
C PRO A 134 31.68 1.55 5.62
N ASN A 135 32.67 1.67 4.73
CA ASN A 135 33.00 2.96 4.11
C ASN A 135 31.89 3.49 3.17
N ALA A 136 31.06 2.63 2.60
CA ALA A 136 29.94 3.03 1.76
C ALA A 136 28.91 3.87 2.54
N LEU A 137 28.69 3.55 3.81
CA LEU A 137 27.73 4.25 4.67
C LEU A 137 28.36 5.42 5.46
N ARG A 138 29.70 5.42 5.65
CA ARG A 138 30.38 6.45 6.47
C ARG A 138 30.28 7.86 5.90
N ARG A 139 30.19 8.01 4.57
CA ARG A 139 30.10 9.31 3.88
C ARG A 139 28.73 9.95 4.03
N LEU A 140 27.72 9.20 4.41
CA LEU A 140 26.35 9.70 4.57
C LEU A 140 26.26 10.64 5.78
N PRO A 141 25.67 11.85 5.67
CA PRO A 141 25.61 12.80 6.78
C PRO A 141 24.54 12.37 7.80
N LYS A 142 24.84 12.48 9.10
CA LYS A 142 23.82 12.31 10.16
C LYS A 142 22.71 13.37 9.98
N GLY A 143 21.44 12.95 10.11
CA GLY A 143 20.28 13.79 9.87
C GLY A 143 19.98 14.03 8.39
N GLY A 144 20.73 13.41 7.48
CA GLY A 144 20.35 13.26 6.07
C GLY A 144 19.37 12.11 5.89
N PHE A 145 18.90 11.89 4.66
CA PHE A 145 17.92 10.88 4.35
C PHE A 145 18.43 9.91 3.28
N LEU A 146 17.85 8.72 3.28
CA LEU A 146 18.07 7.70 2.25
C LEU A 146 16.71 7.21 1.74
N TYR A 147 16.61 6.98 0.44
CA TYR A 147 15.66 6.03 -0.10
C TYR A 147 16.40 4.72 -0.34
N ALA A 148 15.95 3.63 0.24
CA ALA A 148 16.63 2.34 0.16
C ALA A 148 15.65 1.18 0.34
N ARG A 149 16.13 -0.01 -0.02
CA ARG A 149 15.54 -1.29 0.38
C ARG A 149 16.50 -1.99 1.30
N LEU A 150 15.96 -2.55 2.39
CA LEU A 150 16.71 -3.30 3.38
C LEU A 150 16.22 -4.73 3.41
N VAL A 151 17.14 -5.67 3.58
CA VAL A 151 16.85 -7.08 3.83
C VAL A 151 17.47 -7.52 5.16
N PRO A 152 16.83 -8.42 5.93
CA PRO A 152 17.38 -8.86 7.21
C PRO A 152 18.61 -9.74 7.02
N ILE A 153 19.55 -9.68 7.96
CA ILE A 153 20.70 -10.55 8.06
C ILE A 153 20.40 -11.66 9.08
N ALA A 154 19.63 -12.66 8.67
CA ALA A 154 19.39 -13.81 9.52
C ALA A 154 20.68 -14.65 9.68
N PRO A 155 20.95 -15.21 10.87
CA PRO A 155 20.09 -15.29 12.04
C PRO A 155 20.21 -14.11 13.02
N VAL A 156 20.88 -13.01 12.70
CA VAL A 156 21.14 -11.90 13.64
C VAL A 156 19.89 -10.99 13.74
N PRO A 157 19.15 -11.03 14.88
CA PRO A 157 17.95 -10.21 15.03
C PRO A 157 18.26 -8.70 14.95
N GLY A 158 17.42 -7.96 14.25
CA GLY A 158 17.54 -6.50 14.14
C GLY A 158 18.70 -6.01 13.27
N ALA A 159 19.48 -6.90 12.64
CA ALA A 159 20.51 -6.55 11.67
C ALA A 159 19.96 -6.56 10.25
N TRP A 160 20.22 -5.49 9.50
CA TRP A 160 19.71 -5.27 8.15
C TRP A 160 20.82 -4.93 7.17
N LEU A 161 20.66 -5.30 5.93
CA LEU A 161 21.59 -5.02 4.84
C LEU A 161 20.91 -4.16 3.79
N VAL A 162 21.62 -3.16 3.26
CA VAL A 162 21.16 -2.45 2.07
C VAL A 162 21.12 -3.40 0.87
N SER A 163 19.99 -3.44 0.17
CA SER A 163 19.73 -4.28 -0.99
C SER A 163 19.43 -3.45 -2.23
N GLY A 164 20.09 -3.75 -3.33
CA GLY A 164 19.99 -2.96 -4.55
C GLY A 164 20.70 -1.61 -4.42
N THR A 165 20.07 -0.57 -4.95
CA THR A 165 20.57 0.82 -4.90
C THR A 165 20.02 1.59 -3.72
N MET A 166 20.71 2.68 -3.36
CA MET A 166 20.23 3.66 -2.39
C MET A 166 20.44 5.07 -2.96
N SER A 167 19.48 5.94 -2.72
CA SER A 167 19.56 7.37 -3.06
C SER A 167 19.67 8.21 -1.80
N ALA A 168 20.68 9.07 -1.73
CA ALA A 168 20.93 9.91 -0.56
C ALA A 168 20.41 11.34 -0.78
N PHE A 169 19.79 11.91 0.26
CA PHE A 169 19.26 13.27 0.25
C PHE A 169 19.82 14.06 1.41
N PRO A 170 20.20 15.34 1.19
CA PRO A 170 20.70 16.19 2.26
C PRO A 170 19.57 16.57 3.23
N LYS A 171 19.94 17.00 4.43
CA LYS A 171 18.99 17.49 5.43
C LYS A 171 18.12 18.65 4.93
N SER A 172 18.63 19.49 4.04
CA SER A 172 17.87 20.56 3.40
C SER A 172 16.70 20.07 2.54
N GLY A 173 16.71 18.79 2.14
CA GLY A 173 15.64 18.14 1.37
C GLY A 173 14.48 17.60 2.20
N THR A 174 14.41 17.88 3.51
CA THR A 174 13.40 17.31 4.43
C THR A 174 11.97 17.39 3.90
N ALA A 175 11.54 18.55 3.39
CA ALA A 175 10.17 18.75 2.90
C ALA A 175 9.86 17.85 1.69
N ARG A 176 10.79 17.74 0.73
CA ARG A 176 10.65 16.88 -0.46
C ARG A 176 10.63 15.41 -0.06
N VAL A 177 11.51 15.00 0.84
CA VAL A 177 11.55 13.60 1.33
C VAL A 177 10.29 13.25 2.08
N ALA A 178 9.77 14.15 2.93
CA ALA A 178 8.51 13.92 3.66
C ALA A 178 7.32 13.78 2.68
N GLN A 179 7.24 14.61 1.66
CA GLN A 179 6.22 14.52 0.62
C GLN A 179 6.32 13.20 -0.16
N ALA A 180 7.53 12.79 -0.55
CA ALA A 180 7.76 11.53 -1.26
C ALA A 180 7.43 10.31 -0.37
N ALA A 181 7.78 10.35 0.92
CA ALA A 181 7.42 9.32 1.88
C ALA A 181 5.90 9.20 2.05
N LEU A 182 5.17 10.33 2.14
CA LEU A 182 3.72 10.34 2.20
C LEU A 182 3.09 9.76 0.92
N GLN A 183 3.60 10.16 -0.25
CA GLN A 183 3.15 9.61 -1.53
C GLN A 183 3.38 8.10 -1.61
N LEU A 184 4.56 7.63 -1.19
CA LEU A 184 4.88 6.21 -1.15
C LEU A 184 3.93 5.45 -0.19
N ALA A 185 3.68 5.98 1.01
CA ALA A 185 2.74 5.41 1.97
C ALA A 185 1.30 5.35 1.43
N THR A 186 0.89 6.33 0.61
CA THR A 186 -0.44 6.37 -0.01
C THR A 186 -0.57 5.36 -1.15
N THR A 187 0.46 5.22 -1.98
CA THR A 187 0.46 4.30 -3.13
C THR A 187 0.75 2.86 -2.74
N ARG A 188 1.48 2.66 -1.63
CA ARG A 188 1.90 1.37 -1.11
C ARG A 188 1.65 1.26 0.41
N PRO A 189 0.38 1.23 0.83
CA PRO A 189 0.02 1.24 2.25
C PRO A 189 0.55 0.03 3.04
N GLU A 190 0.86 -1.09 2.37
CA GLU A 190 1.46 -2.27 3.01
C GLU A 190 2.81 -1.97 3.68
N LEU A 191 3.53 -0.93 3.24
CA LEU A 191 4.82 -0.54 3.83
C LEU A 191 4.68 0.11 5.22
N VAL A 192 3.48 0.58 5.58
CA VAL A 192 3.20 1.24 6.87
C VAL A 192 2.89 0.23 7.97
N PHE A 193 2.43 -0.99 7.61
CA PHE A 193 1.86 -1.96 8.55
C PHE A 193 2.88 -2.82 9.31
N ARG A 194 4.15 -2.41 9.36
CA ARG A 194 5.19 -3.16 10.09
C ARG A 194 5.23 -2.82 11.59
N ASN A 195 4.77 -1.64 11.97
CA ASN A 195 4.77 -1.17 13.35
C ASN A 195 3.38 -1.39 13.98
N PRO A 196 3.21 -2.40 14.87
CA PRO A 196 1.93 -2.68 15.49
C PRO A 196 1.44 -1.54 16.40
N GLU A 197 2.35 -0.81 17.05
CA GLU A 197 1.99 0.33 17.89
C GLU A 197 1.41 1.47 17.04
N LYS A 198 2.01 1.74 15.87
CA LYS A 198 1.51 2.75 14.92
C LYS A 198 0.14 2.35 14.36
N ILE A 199 -0.07 1.07 14.07
CA ILE A 199 -1.36 0.55 13.65
C ILE A 199 -2.41 0.76 14.74
N GLU A 200 -2.08 0.43 15.99
CA GLU A 200 -3.01 0.61 17.12
C GLU A 200 -3.34 2.08 17.36
N GLN A 201 -2.33 2.96 17.28
CA GLN A 201 -2.52 4.42 17.35
C GLN A 201 -3.43 4.91 16.22
N GLY A 202 -3.26 4.42 14.99
CA GLY A 202 -4.12 4.73 13.85
C GLY A 202 -5.58 4.32 14.10
N TRP A 203 -5.80 3.11 14.60
CA TRP A 203 -7.13 2.62 14.97
C TRP A 203 -7.76 3.44 16.10
N LYS A 204 -6.98 3.81 17.11
CA LYS A 204 -7.44 4.67 18.19
C LYS A 204 -7.87 6.04 17.66
N GLN A 205 -7.04 6.65 16.80
CA GLN A 205 -7.36 7.93 16.18
C GLN A 205 -8.65 7.85 15.34
N MET A 206 -8.80 6.81 14.53
CA MET A 206 -9.99 6.61 13.69
C MET A 206 -11.25 6.46 14.53
N ARG A 207 -11.20 5.72 15.64
CA ARG A 207 -12.34 5.63 16.58
C ARG A 207 -12.69 6.99 17.21
N GLN A 208 -11.68 7.80 17.57
CA GLN A 208 -11.88 9.15 18.09
C GLN A 208 -12.50 10.08 17.05
N ASP A 209 -12.01 10.00 15.81
CA ASP A 209 -12.54 10.83 14.71
C ASP A 209 -13.97 10.45 14.37
N ARG A 210 -14.32 9.15 14.38
CA ARG A 210 -15.69 8.67 14.21
C ARG A 210 -16.60 9.16 15.34
N ALA A 211 -16.15 9.07 16.60
CA ALA A 211 -16.91 9.55 17.74
C ALA A 211 -17.21 11.06 17.63
N ALA A 212 -16.20 11.86 17.25
CA ALA A 212 -16.38 13.30 17.05
C ALA A 212 -17.29 13.63 15.84
N PHE A 213 -17.28 12.79 14.80
CA PHE A 213 -18.22 12.91 13.68
C PHE A 213 -19.67 12.65 14.15
N ILE A 214 -19.89 11.57 14.88
CA ILE A 214 -21.22 11.22 15.42
C ILE A 214 -21.72 12.29 16.39
N GLU A 215 -20.84 12.81 17.25
CA GLU A 215 -21.20 13.89 18.19
C GLU A 215 -21.66 15.16 17.44
N PHE A 216 -20.96 15.53 16.36
CA PHE A 216 -21.28 16.74 15.60
C PHE A 216 -22.52 16.59 14.73
N PHE A 217 -22.69 15.45 14.06
CA PHE A 217 -23.76 15.23 13.08
C PHE A 217 -24.98 14.49 13.63
N GLY A 218 -24.86 13.87 14.81
CA GLY A 218 -25.94 13.07 15.42
C GLY A 218 -26.05 11.64 14.91
N GLY A 219 -25.12 11.20 14.03
CA GLY A 219 -25.10 9.85 13.47
C GLY A 219 -23.84 9.62 12.63
N ASP A 220 -23.63 8.36 12.23
CA ASP A 220 -22.49 7.95 11.40
C ASP A 220 -22.82 7.90 9.90
N GLU A 221 -24.06 8.21 9.54
CA GLU A 221 -24.56 8.22 8.15
C GLU A 221 -25.41 9.48 7.91
N LEU A 222 -25.11 10.19 6.82
CA LEU A 222 -25.83 11.36 6.35
C LEU A 222 -26.19 11.18 4.88
N THR A 223 -27.34 11.72 4.48
CA THR A 223 -27.74 11.87 3.08
C THR A 223 -28.11 13.33 2.88
N LEU A 224 -27.36 14.06 2.08
CA LEU A 224 -27.45 15.51 1.93
C LEU A 224 -27.42 15.88 0.44
N SER A 225 -27.91 17.07 0.08
CA SER A 225 -27.58 17.68 -1.21
C SER A 225 -26.08 18.08 -1.26
N PRO A 226 -25.47 18.25 -2.43
CA PRO A 226 -24.08 18.68 -2.53
C PRO A 226 -23.77 19.96 -1.77
N ALA A 227 -24.64 20.98 -1.88
CA ALA A 227 -24.46 22.27 -1.22
C ALA A 227 -24.53 22.14 0.32
N GLU A 228 -25.49 21.36 0.85
CA GLU A 228 -25.60 21.10 2.30
C GLU A 228 -24.40 20.28 2.81
N ALA A 229 -23.92 19.32 2.01
CA ALA A 229 -22.76 18.51 2.37
C ALA A 229 -21.51 19.38 2.48
N GLU A 230 -21.27 20.27 1.51
CA GLU A 230 -20.16 21.21 1.53
C GLU A 230 -20.22 22.12 2.76
N GLU A 231 -21.35 22.79 3.00
CA GLU A 231 -21.53 23.69 4.13
C GLU A 231 -21.30 22.99 5.48
N ARG A 232 -21.93 21.82 5.67
CA ARG A 232 -21.86 21.08 6.94
C ARG A 232 -20.49 20.47 7.18
N LEU A 233 -19.81 19.98 6.14
CA LEU A 233 -18.44 19.49 6.25
C LEU A 233 -17.47 20.64 6.59
N HIS A 234 -17.62 21.83 5.98
CA HIS A 234 -16.84 23.00 6.33
C HIS A 234 -17.03 23.41 7.80
N ALA A 235 -18.27 23.36 8.29
CA ALA A 235 -18.55 23.62 9.70
C ALA A 235 -17.91 22.57 10.63
N TYR A 236 -17.98 21.29 10.25
CA TYR A 236 -17.34 20.18 10.99
C TYR A 236 -15.83 20.35 11.05
N TYR A 237 -15.15 20.61 9.93
CA TYR A 237 -13.70 20.77 9.93
C TYR A 237 -13.25 22.01 10.73
N ARG A 238 -14.00 23.11 10.66
CA ARG A 238 -13.73 24.28 11.52
C ARG A 238 -13.88 23.94 13.00
N HIS A 239 -14.93 23.21 13.37
CA HIS A 239 -15.14 22.75 14.74
C HIS A 239 -13.97 21.86 15.22
N ARG A 240 -13.57 20.87 14.42
CA ARG A 240 -12.45 19.99 14.71
C ARG A 240 -11.13 20.76 14.89
N GLN A 241 -10.88 21.74 14.05
CA GLN A 241 -9.70 22.57 14.11
C GLN A 241 -9.67 23.41 15.40
N GLN A 242 -10.80 24.00 15.77
CA GLN A 242 -10.92 24.78 17.01
C GLN A 242 -10.69 23.88 18.24
N ALA A 243 -11.28 22.68 18.26
CA ALA A 243 -11.08 21.71 19.32
C ALA A 243 -9.61 21.27 19.44
N ALA A 244 -8.93 21.00 18.31
CA ALA A 244 -7.52 20.67 18.30
C ALA A 244 -6.61 21.80 18.80
N LEU A 245 -6.92 23.06 18.46
CA LEU A 245 -6.19 24.23 18.95
C LEU A 245 -6.44 24.50 20.45
N ALA A 246 -7.65 24.18 20.94
CA ALA A 246 -7.97 24.28 22.36
C ALA A 246 -7.24 23.22 23.20
N ALA A 247 -7.12 21.99 22.67
CA ALA A 247 -6.41 20.90 23.33
C ALA A 247 -4.88 21.11 23.35
N HIS A 248 -4.33 21.89 22.41
CA HIS A 248 -2.88 22.12 22.27
C HIS A 248 -2.55 23.61 22.13
N PRO A 249 -2.73 24.41 23.19
CA PRO A 249 -2.50 25.85 23.15
C PRO A 249 -1.05 26.24 22.81
N GLU A 250 -0.08 25.36 23.07
CA GLU A 250 1.32 25.51 22.68
C GLU A 250 1.51 25.52 21.16
N ARG A 251 0.66 24.90 20.38
CA ARG A 251 0.67 24.90 18.91
C ARG A 251 0.20 26.22 18.30
N ARG A 252 -0.37 27.14 19.09
CA ARG A 252 -0.79 28.49 18.67
C ARG A 252 0.37 29.43 18.31
N ARG A 253 1.62 29.02 18.50
CA ARG A 253 2.80 29.81 18.09
C ARG A 253 3.59 29.07 16.99
N PRO A 254 3.17 29.07 15.74
CA PRO A 254 4.02 28.62 14.66
C PRO A 254 5.06 29.71 14.42
N ARG A 255 6.30 29.47 14.88
CA ARG A 255 7.43 30.18 14.28
C ARG A 255 7.54 29.67 12.84
N HIS A 256 7.10 30.50 11.88
CA HIS A 256 7.35 30.36 10.44
C HIS A 256 6.66 29.27 9.60
N ILE A 257 5.54 28.72 10.02
CA ILE A 257 4.62 28.19 9.02
C ILE A 257 3.49 29.22 8.97
N PRO A 258 3.29 29.95 7.83
CA PRO A 258 2.04 30.68 7.67
C PRO A 258 0.96 29.64 7.92
N TYR A 259 0.03 29.99 8.77
CA TYR A 259 -1.23 29.27 8.91
C TYR A 259 -1.79 29.23 7.49
N VAL A 260 -1.52 28.16 6.77
CA VAL A 260 -2.27 27.86 5.58
C VAL A 260 -3.64 27.58 6.19
N ASP A 261 -4.53 28.56 6.04
CA ASP A 261 -5.95 28.30 6.02
C ASP A 261 -6.04 27.13 5.06
N VAL A 262 -6.11 25.91 5.62
CA VAL A 262 -6.29 24.73 4.78
C VAL A 262 -7.62 25.07 4.14
N PRO A 263 -7.64 25.41 2.85
CA PRO A 263 -8.90 25.72 2.21
C PRO A 263 -9.74 24.51 2.51
N ALA A 264 -10.87 24.73 3.13
CA ALA A 264 -11.83 23.69 3.42
C ALA A 264 -11.86 22.88 2.14
N GLY A 265 -11.25 21.69 2.17
CA GLY A 265 -10.70 21.05 0.99
C GLY A 265 -11.72 21.11 -0.13
N GLU A 266 -11.33 21.55 -1.32
CA GLU A 266 -12.24 21.68 -2.45
C GLU A 266 -13.13 20.47 -2.47
N PHE A 267 -14.42 20.70 -2.40
CA PHE A 267 -15.39 19.61 -2.43
C PHE A 267 -15.13 18.84 -3.73
N PRO A 268 -14.93 17.53 -3.72
CA PRO A 268 -14.55 16.80 -4.92
C PRO A 268 -15.53 17.10 -6.05
N ALA A 269 -15.00 17.53 -7.21
CA ALA A 269 -15.82 17.95 -8.34
C ALA A 269 -16.79 16.85 -8.81
N ASP A 270 -16.40 15.58 -8.66
CA ASP A 270 -17.24 14.42 -8.98
C ASP A 270 -18.40 14.21 -8.01
N LEU A 271 -18.42 14.88 -6.86
CA LEU A 271 -19.53 14.89 -5.92
C LEU A 271 -20.48 16.07 -6.17
N ALA A 272 -20.01 17.13 -6.81
CA ALA A 272 -20.81 18.35 -7.01
C ALA A 272 -21.98 18.13 -7.98
N ASP A 273 -21.88 17.18 -8.90
CA ASP A 273 -22.87 16.86 -9.92
C ASP A 273 -23.90 15.79 -9.48
N ALA A 274 -23.76 15.25 -8.26
CA ALA A 274 -24.66 14.24 -7.73
C ALA A 274 -25.99 14.84 -7.27
N ASP A 275 -27.10 14.09 -7.38
CA ASP A 275 -28.40 14.53 -6.80
C ASP A 275 -28.32 14.55 -5.27
N THR A 276 -27.68 13.55 -4.69
CA THR A 276 -27.48 13.43 -3.24
C THR A 276 -26.11 12.83 -2.93
N ILE A 277 -25.56 13.21 -1.78
CA ILE A 277 -24.29 12.66 -1.27
C ILE A 277 -24.54 11.89 0.01
N GLY A 278 -24.12 10.64 0.03
CA GLY A 278 -23.98 9.86 1.24
C GLY A 278 -22.64 10.12 1.89
N ILE A 279 -22.63 10.48 3.15
CA ILE A 279 -21.43 10.64 3.98
C ILE A 279 -21.53 9.60 5.09
N ILE A 280 -20.64 8.61 5.07
CA ILE A 280 -20.66 7.48 6.01
C ILE A 280 -19.32 7.39 6.71
N TYR A 281 -19.34 7.41 8.04
CA TYR A 281 -18.15 7.13 8.84
C TYR A 281 -18.17 5.67 9.30
N ASP A 282 -17.59 4.79 8.51
CA ASP A 282 -17.47 3.36 8.83
C ASP A 282 -16.39 3.12 9.90
N GLU A 283 -16.56 2.06 10.70
CA GLU A 283 -15.61 1.70 11.77
C GLU A 283 -14.26 1.19 11.23
N ILE A 284 -14.26 0.65 10.02
CA ILE A 284 -13.09 0.02 9.40
C ILE A 284 -12.52 0.89 8.30
N ASP A 285 -13.39 1.37 7.39
CA ASP A 285 -13.00 2.10 6.19
C ASP A 285 -12.89 3.61 6.42
N GLY A 286 -13.30 4.11 7.61
CA GLY A 286 -13.27 5.53 7.95
C GLY A 286 -14.36 6.34 7.21
N LEU A 287 -14.07 7.60 6.92
CA LEU A 287 -15.00 8.51 6.25
C LEU A 287 -15.05 8.26 4.75
N ASN A 288 -16.25 7.96 4.25
CA ASN A 288 -16.51 7.66 2.85
C ASN A 288 -17.62 8.53 2.28
N TYR A 289 -17.57 8.78 0.95
CA TYR A 289 -18.54 9.57 0.20
C TYR A 289 -19.13 8.75 -0.93
N TYR A 290 -20.44 8.85 -1.11
CA TYR A 290 -21.19 8.12 -2.14
C TYR A 290 -22.08 9.08 -2.90
N ASN A 291 -21.94 9.11 -4.25
CA ASN A 291 -22.84 9.87 -5.12
C ASN A 291 -24.18 9.17 -5.21
N ASP A 292 -25.24 9.98 -5.35
CA ASP A 292 -26.63 9.51 -5.55
C ASP A 292 -27.09 8.52 -4.47
N TYR A 293 -26.60 8.75 -3.24
CA TYR A 293 -26.85 7.84 -2.13
C TYR A 293 -28.33 7.75 -1.74
N GLY A 294 -29.11 8.82 -1.97
CA GLY A 294 -30.56 8.80 -1.79
C GLY A 294 -31.20 7.71 -2.65
N MET A 295 -30.82 7.63 -3.93
CA MET A 295 -31.30 6.58 -4.83
C MET A 295 -30.87 5.18 -4.39
N LEU A 296 -29.65 5.02 -3.89
CA LEU A 296 -29.21 3.74 -3.32
C LEU A 296 -30.06 3.34 -2.13
N ARG A 297 -30.39 4.29 -1.23
CA ARG A 297 -31.25 4.01 -0.08
C ARG A 297 -32.67 3.60 -0.51
N GLU A 298 -33.24 4.29 -1.48
CA GLU A 298 -34.54 3.93 -2.06
C GLU A 298 -34.51 2.53 -2.69
N LEU A 299 -33.49 2.23 -3.49
CA LEU A 299 -33.31 0.93 -4.11
C LEU A 299 -33.20 -0.20 -3.08
N PHE A 300 -32.56 0.07 -1.94
CA PHE A 300 -32.44 -0.90 -0.86
C PHE A 300 -33.74 -1.05 -0.04
N ALA A 301 -34.56 -0.02 -0.01
CA ALA A 301 -35.90 -0.10 0.60
C ALA A 301 -36.89 -0.82 -0.32
N ASP A 302 -36.80 -0.58 -1.64
CA ASP A 302 -37.62 -1.23 -2.67
C ASP A 302 -36.74 -1.77 -3.83
N PRO A 303 -36.34 -3.06 -3.77
CA PRO A 303 -35.56 -3.70 -4.83
C PRO A 303 -36.22 -3.71 -6.22
N ALA A 304 -37.54 -3.49 -6.33
CA ALA A 304 -38.22 -3.43 -7.61
C ALA A 304 -37.77 -2.24 -8.47
N LEU A 305 -37.26 -1.18 -7.83
CA LEU A 305 -36.66 -0.02 -8.49
C LEU A 305 -35.43 -0.36 -9.33
N ALA A 306 -34.81 -1.52 -9.12
CA ALA A 306 -33.69 -2.01 -9.97
C ALA A 306 -34.10 -2.25 -11.42
N ALA A 307 -35.41 -2.34 -11.73
CA ALA A 307 -35.91 -2.40 -13.09
C ALA A 307 -35.81 -1.04 -13.83
N ASP A 308 -35.74 0.07 -13.10
CA ASP A 308 -35.48 1.39 -13.67
C ASP A 308 -33.98 1.53 -13.97
N LYS A 309 -33.71 1.99 -15.22
CA LYS A 309 -32.32 2.14 -15.71
C LYS A 309 -31.50 3.09 -14.82
N ARG A 310 -32.06 4.18 -14.32
CA ARG A 310 -31.35 5.15 -13.49
C ARG A 310 -30.82 4.50 -12.21
N TYR A 311 -31.65 3.73 -11.51
CA TYR A 311 -31.25 3.02 -10.29
C TYR A 311 -30.23 1.92 -10.58
N SER A 312 -30.40 1.19 -11.69
CA SER A 312 -29.43 0.16 -12.09
C SER A 312 -28.08 0.74 -12.49
N ASP A 313 -28.05 1.94 -13.11
CA ASP A 313 -26.80 2.64 -13.45
C ASP A 313 -26.08 3.16 -12.19
N VAL A 314 -26.77 3.71 -11.22
CA VAL A 314 -26.20 4.12 -9.92
C VAL A 314 -25.62 2.90 -9.19
N LEU A 315 -26.35 1.79 -9.14
CA LEU A 315 -25.84 0.56 -8.51
C LEU A 315 -24.58 0.04 -9.19
N ARG A 316 -24.53 0.08 -10.52
CA ARG A 316 -23.36 -0.34 -11.31
C ARG A 316 -22.18 0.60 -11.06
N GLY A 317 -22.39 1.91 -11.12
CA GLY A 317 -21.35 2.91 -10.87
C GLY A 317 -20.76 2.78 -9.46
N THR A 318 -21.57 2.47 -8.45
CA THR A 318 -21.11 2.22 -7.08
C THR A 318 -20.32 0.92 -6.96
N SER A 319 -20.72 -0.14 -7.67
CA SER A 319 -20.04 -1.45 -7.64
C SER A 319 -18.74 -1.48 -8.44
N GLU A 320 -18.62 -0.65 -9.50
CA GLU A 320 -17.43 -0.52 -10.34
C GLU A 320 -16.36 0.40 -9.73
N ARG A 321 -16.72 1.26 -8.78
CA ARG A 321 -15.74 2.03 -8.01
C ARG A 321 -14.84 1.05 -7.28
N ARG A 322 -13.62 0.90 -7.80
CA ARG A 322 -12.59 0.05 -7.18
C ARG A 322 -12.43 0.51 -5.74
N PRO A 323 -12.44 -0.41 -4.78
CA PRO A 323 -12.08 -0.07 -3.41
C PRO A 323 -10.77 0.71 -3.46
N SER A 324 -10.68 1.81 -2.71
CA SER A 324 -9.47 2.62 -2.63
C SER A 324 -8.26 1.70 -2.44
N ALA A 325 -7.07 2.09 -2.85
CA ALA A 325 -5.86 1.27 -2.78
C ALA A 325 -5.63 0.66 -1.38
N ARG A 326 -6.28 1.19 -0.35
CA ARG A 326 -6.31 0.68 1.03
C ARG A 326 -6.95 -0.72 1.18
N CYS A 327 -7.89 -1.09 0.31
CA CYS A 327 -8.55 -2.40 0.36
C CYS A 327 -7.79 -3.51 -0.39
N ARG A 328 -6.62 -3.24 -0.99
CA ARG A 328 -5.85 -4.25 -1.71
C ARG A 328 -4.86 -5.04 -0.86
N SER A 329 -4.68 -4.73 0.40
CA SER A 329 -3.86 -5.56 1.27
C SER A 329 -4.60 -6.88 1.53
N ALA A 330 -3.97 -8.00 1.21
CA ALA A 330 -4.52 -9.35 1.29
C ALA A 330 -4.96 -9.80 2.71
N ALA A 331 -4.84 -8.92 3.70
CA ALA A 331 -5.28 -9.14 5.08
C ALA A 331 -6.73 -8.70 5.35
N TRP A 332 -7.40 -8.03 4.40
CA TRP A 332 -8.73 -7.46 4.59
C TRP A 332 -9.67 -8.00 3.50
N SER A 333 -10.30 -9.10 3.80
CA SER A 333 -11.19 -9.85 2.88
C SER A 333 -12.64 -9.38 2.87
N SER A 334 -12.90 -8.07 2.99
CA SER A 334 -14.23 -7.53 2.75
C SER A 334 -14.15 -6.35 1.78
N PRO A 335 -14.37 -6.58 0.48
CA PRO A 335 -14.24 -5.53 -0.55
C PRO A 335 -15.47 -4.62 -0.68
N ILE A 336 -16.48 -4.76 0.16
CA ILE A 336 -17.74 -4.00 0.08
C ILE A 336 -18.10 -3.52 1.50
N PRO A 337 -18.48 -2.24 1.69
CA PRO A 337 -18.99 -1.76 2.97
C PRO A 337 -20.07 -2.71 3.51
N ARG A 338 -20.05 -3.03 4.80
CA ARG A 338 -20.97 -4.00 5.39
C ARG A 338 -22.45 -3.70 5.09
N GLN A 339 -22.78 -2.44 4.89
CA GLN A 339 -24.13 -2.02 4.51
C GLN A 339 -24.48 -2.43 3.08
N LEU A 340 -23.56 -2.25 2.11
CA LEU A 340 -23.75 -2.72 0.73
C LEU A 340 -23.77 -4.25 0.67
N THR A 341 -22.98 -4.94 1.49
CA THR A 341 -23.01 -6.41 1.58
C THR A 341 -24.35 -6.89 2.17
N ARG A 342 -24.90 -6.22 3.18
CA ARG A 342 -26.23 -6.54 3.73
C ARG A 342 -27.34 -6.30 2.71
N CYS A 343 -27.19 -5.27 1.88
CA CYS A 343 -28.16 -4.93 0.86
C CYS A 343 -28.11 -5.90 -0.34
N SER A 344 -26.92 -6.26 -0.83
CA SER A 344 -26.78 -7.27 -1.87
C SER A 344 -27.31 -8.63 -1.40
N ALA A 345 -27.09 -9.00 -0.12
CA ALA A 345 -27.64 -10.23 0.47
C ALA A 345 -29.19 -10.19 0.58
N ARG A 346 -29.80 -9.02 0.85
CA ARG A 346 -31.27 -8.87 0.86
C ARG A 346 -31.87 -8.92 -0.55
N CYS A 347 -31.20 -8.30 -1.55
CA CYS A 347 -31.63 -8.42 -2.94
C CYS A 347 -31.60 -9.86 -3.46
N CYS A 348 -30.62 -10.66 -3.01
CA CYS A 348 -30.52 -12.08 -3.36
C CYS A 348 -31.46 -12.99 -2.55
N ALA A 349 -32.01 -12.52 -1.42
CA ALA A 349 -32.88 -13.28 -0.52
C ALA A 349 -34.39 -13.04 -0.73
N SER A 350 -34.78 -12.31 -1.77
CA SER A 350 -36.19 -12.11 -2.10
C SER A 350 -36.84 -13.46 -2.54
N PRO A 351 -38.00 -13.87 -2.00
CA PRO A 351 -38.59 -15.17 -2.28
C PRO A 351 -39.13 -15.34 -3.71
N ALA A 352 -39.00 -14.32 -4.58
CA ALA A 352 -39.32 -14.36 -6.00
C ALA A 352 -38.11 -14.53 -6.93
N SER A 353 -36.90 -14.71 -6.43
CA SER A 353 -35.70 -14.93 -7.24
C SER A 353 -35.62 -16.39 -7.72
N PRO A 354 -35.52 -16.66 -9.01
CA PRO A 354 -35.27 -18.01 -9.49
C PRO A 354 -33.85 -18.46 -9.06
N GLY A 355 -33.72 -19.75 -8.76
CA GLY A 355 -32.62 -20.44 -8.08
C GLY A 355 -31.17 -20.14 -8.45
N PRO A 356 -30.19 -20.89 -7.96
CA PRO A 356 -28.77 -20.52 -7.94
C PRO A 356 -28.08 -20.27 -9.28
N SER A 357 -28.73 -20.55 -10.40
CA SER A 357 -28.22 -20.24 -11.74
C SER A 357 -28.29 -18.75 -12.13
N THR A 358 -29.16 -17.97 -11.49
CA THR A 358 -29.34 -16.54 -11.80
C THR A 358 -28.34 -15.66 -11.07
N VAL A 359 -27.80 -16.14 -9.93
CA VAL A 359 -26.74 -15.44 -9.19
C VAL A 359 -25.43 -15.34 -9.99
N ARG A 360 -25.16 -16.34 -10.84
CA ARG A 360 -24.00 -16.29 -11.76
C ARG A 360 -24.15 -15.24 -12.85
N HIS A 361 -25.38 -14.91 -13.25
CA HIS A 361 -25.62 -13.95 -14.33
C HIS A 361 -25.45 -12.49 -13.88
N CYS A 362 -25.73 -12.18 -12.63
CA CYS A 362 -25.51 -10.82 -12.11
C CYS A 362 -24.01 -10.47 -11.92
N CYS A 363 -23.17 -11.49 -11.66
CA CYS A 363 -21.72 -11.27 -11.52
C CYS A 363 -20.91 -11.38 -12.82
N ASP A 364 -21.49 -11.97 -13.89
CA ASP A 364 -20.81 -12.22 -15.18
C ASP A 364 -20.98 -11.12 -16.23
N VAL A 365 -21.78 -10.08 -15.97
CA VAL A 365 -22.02 -8.98 -16.94
C VAL A 365 -20.82 -8.03 -17.09
N GLY A 366 -19.74 -8.21 -16.36
CA GLY A 366 -18.54 -7.36 -16.40
C GLY A 366 -17.30 -7.95 -17.08
N ARG A 367 -17.36 -9.12 -17.74
CA ARG A 367 -16.21 -9.64 -18.52
C ARG A 367 -16.38 -9.33 -19.99
N PRO A 368 -15.42 -8.65 -20.66
CA PRO A 368 -15.42 -8.52 -22.11
C PRO A 368 -15.29 -9.90 -22.74
N GLY A 369 -16.25 -10.24 -23.61
CA GLY A 369 -16.33 -11.52 -24.30
C GLY A 369 -15.08 -11.78 -25.13
N THR A 370 -14.43 -12.90 -24.88
CA THR A 370 -13.47 -13.50 -25.81
C THR A 370 -14.27 -14.03 -26.99
N THR A 371 -14.21 -13.33 -28.13
CA THR A 371 -14.72 -13.82 -29.41
C THR A 371 -13.90 -15.02 -29.84
N ASN A 372 -14.49 -16.19 -29.70
CA ASN A 372 -13.96 -17.44 -30.22
C ASN A 372 -14.32 -17.53 -31.70
N THR A 373 -13.39 -17.11 -32.56
CA THR A 373 -13.51 -17.35 -34.00
C THR A 373 -13.09 -18.78 -34.33
N SER A 374 -14.06 -19.66 -34.40
CA SER A 374 -13.92 -20.99 -35.00
C SER A 374 -13.63 -20.82 -36.49
N ARG A 375 -12.44 -21.16 -36.91
CA ARG A 375 -12.06 -21.35 -38.31
C ARG A 375 -12.54 -22.71 -38.78
N ALA A 376 -13.45 -22.72 -39.73
CA ALA A 376 -13.83 -23.91 -40.48
C ALA A 376 -12.68 -24.35 -41.41
N PRO A 377 -12.52 -25.66 -41.70
CA PRO A 377 -11.49 -26.11 -42.61
C PRO A 377 -11.90 -25.90 -44.06
N ALA A 378 -11.02 -25.28 -44.86
CA ALA A 378 -11.15 -25.19 -46.28
C ALA A 378 -10.72 -26.51 -46.96
N SER A 379 -11.62 -27.10 -47.69
CA SER A 379 -11.35 -28.17 -48.65
C SER A 379 -10.71 -27.61 -49.91
N ARG A 380 -9.68 -28.22 -50.32
CA ARG A 380 -8.88 -28.41 -51.55
C ARG A 380 -7.46 -27.93 -51.46
#